data_807ce34f54ae3b8f1f1838976889452c
#
_entry.id   807ce34f54ae3b8f1f1838976889452c
#
_cell.length_a   1.000
_cell.length_b   1.000
_cell.length_c   1.000
_cell.angle_alpha   90.00
_cell.angle_beta   90.00
_cell.angle_gamma   90.00
#
_symmetry.space_group_name_H-M   'P 1'
#
loop_
_entity.id
_entity.type
_entity.pdbx_description
1 polymer ?
#
loop_
_entity_poly.entity_id
_entity_poly.type
_entity_poly.pdbx_seq_one_letter_code
_entity_poly.pdbx_strand_id
1 'polypeptide(L)'
;ASLLEGVLAALSLRYLRAGASPPKSAHMLSVATWNINSARLRVGLIEKLLTEAAPDILCLQEIKCESHLFPSEALANLGYTHQAVSGQKGYHGVATVSRVPIREVARHDWQDNGEARHIGVEVLGKDMLVENVYVPAGGDVPDREVNKKFGQKLDFLGRMTRWAETLDRPTLIVGDFNIAPLESDVWSHKQLLKVVSHTPVEVETLGKFRDAHGWVDIGREHVPHPGRYYSWWSYRNPGWQENDKGRRLDHMWASPDLAKQATGHRVLEDARGWTQPSDHVPLITEFDL
;
A
#
# COMPACT_ATOMS: atom_id res chain seq x y z
N ALA A 1 -5.73 38.34 -18.91
CA ALA A 1 -6.35 37.10 -18.54
C ALA A 1 -7.00 36.49 -19.78
N SER A 2 -6.51 35.37 -20.23
CA SER A 2 -6.94 34.78 -21.49
C SER A 2 -8.28 34.04 -21.32
N LEU A 3 -9.04 33.90 -22.40
CA LEU A 3 -10.28 33.12 -22.45
C LEU A 3 -10.11 31.68 -21.89
N LEU A 4 -8.90 31.12 -21.96
CA LEU A 4 -8.54 29.79 -21.41
C LEU A 4 -8.58 29.78 -19.87
N GLU A 5 -8.15 30.81 -19.18
CA GLU A 5 -8.17 30.86 -17.70
C GLU A 5 -9.61 30.93 -17.17
N GLY A 6 -10.48 31.64 -17.88
CA GLY A 6 -11.91 31.72 -17.54
C GLY A 6 -12.65 30.38 -17.72
N VAL A 7 -12.27 29.60 -18.74
CA VAL A 7 -12.88 28.29 -19.02
C VAL A 7 -12.41 27.26 -18.01
N LEU A 8 -11.12 27.26 -17.61
CA LEU A 8 -10.59 26.36 -16.58
C LEU A 8 -11.19 26.66 -15.20
N ALA A 9 -11.36 27.94 -14.84
CA ALA A 9 -12.01 28.33 -13.59
C ALA A 9 -13.51 27.95 -13.56
N ALA A 10 -14.22 28.07 -14.69
CA ALA A 10 -15.63 27.69 -14.78
C ALA A 10 -15.83 26.16 -14.75
N LEU A 11 -14.90 25.39 -15.31
CA LEU A 11 -14.89 23.92 -15.20
C LEU A 11 -14.62 23.47 -13.77
N SER A 12 -13.63 24.07 -13.09
CA SER A 12 -13.31 23.77 -11.70
C SER A 12 -14.51 24.02 -10.76
N LEU A 13 -15.24 25.11 -10.94
CA LEU A 13 -16.44 25.43 -10.14
C LEU A 13 -17.64 24.48 -10.41
N ARG A 14 -17.75 23.91 -11.61
CA ARG A 14 -18.78 22.92 -11.93
C ARG A 14 -18.51 21.56 -11.26
N TYR A 15 -17.22 21.14 -11.18
CA TYR A 15 -16.83 19.87 -10.55
C TYR A 15 -16.98 19.91 -9.03
N LEU A 16 -16.73 21.06 -8.39
CA LEU A 16 -16.94 21.24 -6.94
C LEU A 16 -18.41 21.10 -6.51
N ARG A 17 -19.37 21.34 -7.43
CA ARG A 17 -20.82 21.15 -7.16
C ARG A 17 -21.32 19.74 -7.38
N ALA A 18 -20.59 18.88 -8.10
CA ALA A 18 -21.02 17.54 -8.49
C ALA A 18 -20.35 16.40 -7.71
N GLY A 19 -19.43 16.70 -6.77
CA GLY A 19 -18.65 15.67 -6.05
C GLY A 19 -17.72 14.83 -6.95
N ALA A 20 -17.56 15.19 -8.21
CA ALA A 20 -16.66 14.51 -9.14
C ALA A 20 -15.27 15.16 -9.07
N SER A 21 -14.24 14.33 -8.95
CA SER A 21 -12.86 14.78 -9.08
C SER A 21 -12.63 15.43 -10.45
N PRO A 22 -11.83 16.52 -10.55
CA PRO A 22 -11.49 17.09 -11.85
C PRO A 22 -10.81 16.05 -12.75
N PRO A 23 -10.96 16.14 -14.07
CA PRO A 23 -10.26 15.24 -14.97
C PRO A 23 -8.76 15.37 -14.75
N LYS A 24 -8.09 14.23 -14.49
CA LYS A 24 -6.63 14.18 -14.32
C LYS A 24 -5.96 14.63 -15.62
N SER A 25 -4.83 15.34 -15.51
CA SER A 25 -4.00 15.61 -16.69
C SER A 25 -3.53 14.28 -17.32
N ALA A 26 -3.22 14.28 -18.59
CA ALA A 26 -2.77 13.06 -19.31
C ALA A 26 -1.46 12.46 -18.75
N HIS A 27 -0.77 13.18 -17.88
CA HIS A 27 0.49 12.80 -17.23
C HIS A 27 0.32 12.25 -15.81
N MET A 28 -0.82 12.48 -15.17
CA MET A 28 -1.04 12.05 -13.79
C MET A 28 -1.37 10.56 -13.70
N LEU A 29 -0.62 9.84 -12.85
CA LEU A 29 -0.89 8.45 -12.47
C LEU A 29 -1.11 8.38 -10.95
N SER A 30 -2.18 7.74 -10.51
CA SER A 30 -2.43 7.50 -9.09
C SER A 30 -2.37 6.01 -8.75
N VAL A 31 -1.59 5.69 -7.72
CA VAL A 31 -1.44 4.33 -7.19
C VAL A 31 -1.97 4.29 -5.76
N ALA A 32 -2.83 3.33 -5.48
CA ALA A 32 -3.32 3.06 -4.13
C ALA A 32 -2.81 1.71 -3.62
N THR A 33 -2.63 1.59 -2.30
CA THR A 33 -2.39 0.32 -1.62
C THR A 33 -3.35 0.16 -0.45
N TRP A 34 -3.82 -1.07 -0.23
CA TRP A 34 -4.73 -1.38 0.88
C TRP A 34 -4.67 -2.85 1.29
N ASN A 35 -4.30 -3.13 2.51
CA ASN A 35 -4.58 -4.43 3.10
C ASN A 35 -6.09 -4.52 3.36
N ILE A 36 -6.80 -5.26 2.50
CA ILE A 36 -8.27 -5.33 2.52
C ILE A 36 -8.81 -6.35 3.53
N ASN A 37 -7.95 -7.21 4.05
CA ASN A 37 -8.35 -8.24 5.01
C ASN A 37 -9.59 -9.05 4.55
N SER A 38 -9.48 -9.72 3.42
CA SER A 38 -10.48 -10.48 2.66
C SER A 38 -11.22 -9.67 1.58
N ALA A 39 -10.79 -9.86 0.33
CA ALA A 39 -11.36 -9.16 -0.83
C ALA A 39 -12.83 -9.56 -1.07
N ARG A 40 -13.19 -10.84 -0.90
CA ARG A 40 -14.58 -11.30 -1.10
C ARG A 40 -15.55 -10.75 -0.06
N LEU A 41 -15.09 -10.67 1.21
CA LEU A 41 -15.93 -10.12 2.29
C LEU A 41 -16.15 -8.62 2.11
N ARG A 42 -15.16 -7.92 1.56
CA ARG A 42 -15.14 -6.45 1.46
C ARG A 42 -15.15 -5.95 0.02
N VAL A 43 -15.66 -6.73 -0.92
CA VAL A 43 -15.75 -6.29 -2.33
C VAL A 43 -16.48 -4.96 -2.46
N GLY A 44 -17.59 -4.74 -1.76
CA GLY A 44 -18.30 -3.46 -1.78
C GLY A 44 -17.48 -2.27 -1.25
N LEU A 45 -16.51 -2.50 -0.35
CA LEU A 45 -15.60 -1.45 0.10
C LEU A 45 -14.52 -1.17 -0.96
N ILE A 46 -14.06 -2.20 -1.67
CA ILE A 46 -13.14 -2.01 -2.82
C ILE A 46 -13.86 -1.21 -3.90
N GLU A 47 -15.09 -1.59 -4.27
CA GLU A 47 -15.90 -0.86 -5.25
C GLU A 47 -16.14 0.60 -4.86
N LYS A 48 -16.41 0.85 -3.56
CA LYS A 48 -16.52 2.22 -3.01
C LYS A 48 -15.24 3.02 -3.22
N LEU A 49 -14.07 2.47 -2.86
CA LEU A 49 -12.77 3.11 -3.07
C LEU A 49 -12.53 3.40 -4.56
N LEU A 50 -12.78 2.41 -5.43
CA LEU A 50 -12.58 2.53 -6.86
C LEU A 50 -13.52 3.55 -7.52
N THR A 51 -14.69 3.78 -6.95
CA THR A 51 -15.68 4.76 -7.44
C THR A 51 -15.37 6.17 -6.91
N GLU A 52 -15.08 6.31 -5.61
CA GLU A 52 -14.96 7.62 -4.97
C GLU A 52 -13.57 8.24 -5.10
N ALA A 53 -12.51 7.46 -4.84
CA ALA A 53 -11.13 7.92 -4.96
C ALA A 53 -10.55 7.65 -6.35
N ALA A 54 -11.07 6.66 -7.05
CA ALA A 54 -10.76 6.31 -8.43
C ALA A 54 -9.25 6.28 -8.76
N PRO A 55 -8.42 5.55 -8.01
CA PRO A 55 -6.99 5.42 -8.33
C PRO A 55 -6.84 4.72 -9.69
N ASP A 56 -5.72 4.95 -10.41
CA ASP A 56 -5.48 4.27 -11.68
C ASP A 56 -5.03 2.83 -11.45
N ILE A 57 -4.29 2.59 -10.37
CA ILE A 57 -3.81 1.26 -9.93
C ILE A 57 -4.17 1.08 -8.46
N LEU A 58 -4.68 -0.09 -8.08
CA LEU A 58 -4.92 -0.49 -6.70
C LEU A 58 -4.18 -1.79 -6.40
N CYS A 59 -3.31 -1.76 -5.40
CA CYS A 59 -2.59 -2.91 -4.85
C CYS A 59 -3.28 -3.38 -3.57
N LEU A 60 -3.74 -4.62 -3.54
CA LEU A 60 -4.43 -5.23 -2.41
C LEU A 60 -3.56 -6.27 -1.74
N GLN A 61 -3.56 -6.33 -0.42
CA GLN A 61 -2.95 -7.37 0.39
C GLN A 61 -4.02 -8.09 1.21
N GLU A 62 -3.71 -9.29 1.69
CA GLU A 62 -4.64 -10.17 2.40
C GLU A 62 -5.97 -10.39 1.67
N ILE A 63 -5.92 -10.69 0.37
CA ILE A 63 -7.14 -10.98 -0.39
C ILE A 63 -7.87 -12.25 0.10
N LYS A 64 -7.15 -13.16 0.79
CA LYS A 64 -7.67 -14.34 1.51
C LYS A 64 -8.56 -15.25 0.66
N CYS A 65 -8.27 -15.36 -0.63
CA CYS A 65 -8.93 -16.28 -1.54
C CYS A 65 -7.97 -16.78 -2.61
N GLU A 66 -8.27 -17.93 -3.18
CA GLU A 66 -7.58 -18.43 -4.36
C GLU A 66 -7.84 -17.49 -5.55
N SER A 67 -6.91 -17.45 -6.51
CA SER A 67 -6.95 -16.47 -7.62
C SER A 67 -8.27 -16.54 -8.41
N HIS A 68 -8.82 -17.74 -8.66
CA HIS A 68 -10.07 -17.92 -9.39
C HIS A 68 -11.32 -17.48 -8.61
N LEU A 69 -11.21 -17.26 -7.29
CA LEU A 69 -12.28 -16.75 -6.41
C LEU A 69 -12.16 -15.25 -6.12
N PHE A 70 -11.13 -14.60 -6.65
CA PHE A 70 -11.01 -13.15 -6.55
C PHE A 70 -12.15 -12.47 -7.31
N PRO A 71 -12.75 -11.38 -6.81
CA PRO A 71 -13.91 -10.73 -7.44
C PRO A 71 -13.54 -9.93 -8.71
N SER A 72 -12.82 -10.56 -9.63
CA SER A 72 -12.24 -9.94 -10.83
C SER A 72 -13.30 -9.27 -11.72
N GLU A 73 -14.45 -9.91 -11.93
CA GLU A 73 -15.52 -9.39 -12.79
C GLU A 73 -16.13 -8.10 -12.22
N ALA A 74 -16.38 -8.07 -10.90
CA ALA A 74 -16.93 -6.88 -10.25
C ALA A 74 -16.02 -5.65 -10.45
N LEU A 75 -14.70 -5.85 -10.32
CA LEU A 75 -13.73 -4.77 -10.49
C LEU A 75 -13.52 -4.40 -11.97
N ALA A 76 -13.57 -5.37 -12.88
CA ALA A 76 -13.51 -5.13 -14.32
C ALA A 76 -14.70 -4.29 -14.80
N ASN A 77 -15.90 -4.50 -14.25
CA ASN A 77 -17.10 -3.70 -14.54
C ASN A 77 -16.97 -2.23 -14.13
N LEU A 78 -16.04 -1.91 -13.22
CA LEU A 78 -15.66 -0.54 -12.83
C LEU A 78 -14.50 0.04 -13.67
N GLY A 79 -14.07 -0.68 -14.71
CA GLY A 79 -13.00 -0.28 -15.62
C GLY A 79 -11.61 -0.78 -15.23
N TYR A 80 -11.46 -1.56 -14.14
CA TYR A 80 -10.17 -2.14 -13.72
C TYR A 80 -9.96 -3.50 -14.40
N THR A 81 -9.80 -3.44 -15.72
CA THR A 81 -9.76 -4.62 -16.62
C THR A 81 -8.40 -5.33 -16.64
N HIS A 82 -7.33 -4.63 -16.23
CA HIS A 82 -5.99 -5.21 -16.14
C HIS A 82 -5.74 -5.67 -14.71
N GLN A 83 -5.52 -6.98 -14.52
CA GLN A 83 -5.44 -7.56 -13.18
C GLN A 83 -4.33 -8.62 -13.10
N ALA A 84 -3.51 -8.54 -12.06
CA ALA A 84 -2.53 -9.56 -11.69
C ALA A 84 -2.88 -10.05 -10.27
N VAL A 85 -3.19 -11.34 -10.13
CA VAL A 85 -3.69 -11.92 -8.88
C VAL A 85 -2.87 -13.12 -8.46
N SER A 86 -2.29 -13.08 -7.26
CA SER A 86 -1.62 -14.19 -6.60
C SER A 86 -2.40 -14.55 -5.34
N GLY A 87 -3.34 -15.48 -5.48
CA GLY A 87 -4.25 -15.87 -4.41
C GLY A 87 -3.82 -17.14 -3.70
N GLN A 88 -4.26 -17.27 -2.45
CA GLN A 88 -4.04 -18.44 -1.62
C GLN A 88 -5.28 -18.71 -0.76
N LYS A 89 -5.58 -19.98 -0.52
CA LYS A 89 -6.76 -20.38 0.25
C LYS A 89 -6.69 -19.87 1.70
N GLY A 90 -7.65 -19.05 2.10
CA GLY A 90 -7.92 -18.67 3.49
C GLY A 90 -6.98 -17.62 4.10
N TYR A 91 -5.73 -17.52 3.62
CA TYR A 91 -4.71 -16.63 4.17
C TYR A 91 -3.96 -15.91 3.05
N HIS A 92 -3.25 -14.82 3.39
CA HIS A 92 -2.37 -14.09 2.46
C HIS A 92 -3.05 -13.68 1.15
N GLY A 93 -2.31 -13.72 0.06
CA GLY A 93 -2.74 -13.32 -1.27
C GLY A 93 -2.62 -11.82 -1.50
N VAL A 94 -2.12 -11.48 -2.69
CA VAL A 94 -1.99 -10.11 -3.18
C VAL A 94 -2.62 -9.97 -4.55
N ALA A 95 -3.15 -8.80 -4.87
CA ALA A 95 -3.70 -8.51 -6.19
C ALA A 95 -3.40 -7.07 -6.58
N THR A 96 -3.04 -6.85 -7.84
CA THR A 96 -2.90 -5.53 -8.43
C THR A 96 -3.94 -5.40 -9.54
N VAL A 97 -4.85 -4.44 -9.41
CA VAL A 97 -5.90 -4.15 -10.40
C VAL A 97 -5.74 -2.74 -10.94
N SER A 98 -5.99 -2.55 -12.24
CA SER A 98 -5.63 -1.32 -12.92
C SER A 98 -6.60 -0.97 -14.05
N ARG A 99 -6.82 0.35 -14.23
CA ARG A 99 -7.48 0.92 -15.40
C ARG A 99 -6.52 1.17 -16.55
N VAL A 100 -5.24 1.39 -16.22
CA VAL A 100 -4.18 1.54 -17.22
C VAL A 100 -3.56 0.18 -17.51
N PRO A 101 -3.03 -0.06 -18.72
CA PRO A 101 -2.42 -1.33 -19.06
C PRO A 101 -1.23 -1.65 -18.15
N ILE A 102 -1.26 -2.83 -17.54
CA ILE A 102 -0.15 -3.40 -16.75
C ILE A 102 0.20 -4.79 -17.26
N ARG A 103 1.42 -5.22 -17.01
CA ARG A 103 1.91 -6.56 -17.29
C ARG A 103 2.61 -7.11 -16.04
N GLU A 104 2.20 -8.30 -15.60
CA GLU A 104 2.92 -8.99 -14.54
C GLU A 104 4.33 -9.35 -14.99
N VAL A 105 5.34 -9.05 -14.16
CA VAL A 105 6.76 -9.27 -14.46
C VAL A 105 7.46 -10.13 -13.41
N ALA A 106 6.94 -10.19 -12.18
CA ALA A 106 7.58 -10.94 -11.11
C ALA A 106 6.58 -11.49 -10.08
N ARG A 107 6.92 -12.65 -9.52
CA ARG A 107 6.39 -13.19 -8.25
C ARG A 107 7.57 -13.74 -7.46
N HIS A 108 7.91 -13.10 -6.37
CA HIS A 108 8.98 -13.57 -5.51
C HIS A 108 8.40 -14.33 -4.31
N ASP A 109 8.91 -15.55 -4.08
CA ASP A 109 8.69 -16.27 -2.83
C ASP A 109 9.91 -16.09 -1.91
N TRP A 110 9.90 -14.99 -1.17
CA TRP A 110 10.99 -14.67 -0.24
C TRP A 110 10.97 -15.50 1.05
N GLN A 111 10.05 -16.47 1.17
CA GLN A 111 9.99 -17.41 2.29
C GLN A 111 10.31 -18.86 1.91
N ASP A 112 10.38 -19.19 0.61
CA ASP A 112 10.51 -20.55 0.08
C ASP A 112 9.44 -21.52 0.64
N ASN A 113 8.21 -21.04 0.75
CA ASN A 113 7.10 -21.80 1.32
C ASN A 113 5.81 -21.72 0.49
N GLY A 114 5.84 -21.09 -0.67
CA GLY A 114 4.71 -20.93 -1.60
C GLY A 114 3.64 -19.94 -1.14
N GLU A 115 3.90 -19.11 -0.14
CA GLU A 115 2.95 -18.09 0.29
C GLU A 115 2.85 -16.96 -0.72
N ALA A 116 1.61 -16.63 -1.10
CA ALA A 116 1.29 -15.58 -2.07
C ALA A 116 1.40 -14.19 -1.40
N ARG A 117 2.60 -13.60 -1.42
CA ARG A 117 2.90 -12.34 -0.72
C ARG A 117 3.46 -11.23 -1.60
N HIS A 118 3.67 -11.51 -2.89
CA HIS A 118 4.28 -10.54 -3.80
C HIS A 118 3.76 -10.69 -5.23
N ILE A 119 3.57 -9.54 -5.89
CA ILE A 119 3.40 -9.40 -7.35
C ILE A 119 4.07 -8.12 -7.79
N GLY A 120 4.96 -8.22 -8.77
CA GLY A 120 5.52 -7.11 -9.52
C GLY A 120 4.81 -6.93 -10.86
N VAL A 121 4.45 -5.71 -11.19
CA VAL A 121 3.87 -5.34 -12.49
C VAL A 121 4.61 -4.18 -13.13
N GLU A 122 4.73 -4.21 -14.44
CA GLU A 122 5.16 -3.07 -15.26
C GLU A 122 3.95 -2.27 -15.70
N VAL A 123 4.02 -0.94 -15.58
CA VAL A 123 2.99 -0.03 -16.11
C VAL A 123 3.32 0.27 -17.56
N LEU A 124 2.52 -0.27 -18.49
CA LEU A 124 2.81 -0.15 -19.92
C LEU A 124 2.66 1.30 -20.40
N GLY A 125 3.66 1.76 -21.15
CA GLY A 125 3.71 3.15 -21.61
C GLY A 125 4.28 4.15 -20.58
N LYS A 126 4.69 3.66 -19.43
CA LYS A 126 5.45 4.39 -18.40
C LYS A 126 6.72 3.59 -18.06
N ASP A 127 7.84 4.27 -17.82
CA ASP A 127 9.03 3.58 -17.31
C ASP A 127 8.91 3.41 -15.79
N MET A 128 8.07 2.46 -15.35
CA MET A 128 7.75 2.27 -13.96
C MET A 128 7.36 0.83 -13.65
N LEU A 129 7.94 0.29 -12.57
CA LEU A 129 7.50 -0.94 -11.92
C LEU A 129 6.68 -0.63 -10.67
N VAL A 130 5.67 -1.43 -10.38
CA VAL A 130 4.91 -1.40 -9.14
C VAL A 130 4.99 -2.77 -8.48
N GLU A 131 5.60 -2.82 -7.31
CA GLU A 131 5.83 -4.01 -6.51
C GLU A 131 4.86 -4.02 -5.33
N ASN A 132 3.88 -4.93 -5.37
CA ASN A 132 2.88 -5.11 -4.33
C ASN A 132 3.32 -6.20 -3.38
N VAL A 133 3.55 -5.86 -2.11
CA VAL A 133 4.11 -6.77 -1.12
C VAL A 133 3.26 -6.85 0.15
N TYR A 134 3.19 -8.07 0.72
CA TYR A 134 2.63 -8.35 2.03
C TYR A 134 3.68 -9.03 2.91
N VAL A 135 4.39 -8.24 3.70
CA VAL A 135 5.44 -8.72 4.61
C VAL A 135 4.80 -9.54 5.75
N PRO A 136 5.37 -10.68 6.16
CA PRO A 136 4.83 -11.46 7.26
C PRO A 136 4.63 -10.64 8.54
N ALA A 137 3.51 -10.84 9.24
CA ALA A 137 3.23 -10.13 10.49
C ALA A 137 4.25 -10.44 11.60
N GLY A 138 4.81 -11.66 11.62
CA GLY A 138 5.84 -12.04 12.59
C GLY A 138 5.33 -12.66 13.89
N GLY A 139 4.01 -12.82 14.05
CA GLY A 139 3.40 -13.39 15.28
C GLY A 139 3.47 -12.45 16.48
N ASP A 140 3.42 -12.99 17.70
CA ASP A 140 3.25 -12.20 18.92
C ASP A 140 4.54 -12.00 19.74
N VAL A 141 5.53 -12.87 19.56
CA VAL A 141 6.80 -12.85 20.31
C VAL A 141 7.93 -12.40 19.41
N PRO A 142 8.62 -11.27 19.71
CA PRO A 142 9.68 -10.73 18.88
C PRO A 142 11.05 -11.39 19.17
N ASP A 143 11.10 -12.69 19.10
CA ASP A 143 12.30 -13.50 19.30
C ASP A 143 12.29 -14.65 18.29
N ARG A 144 13.29 -14.67 17.39
CA ARG A 144 13.39 -15.68 16.33
C ARG A 144 13.72 -17.08 16.82
N GLU A 145 14.32 -17.21 18.01
CA GLU A 145 14.72 -18.51 18.57
C GLU A 145 13.49 -19.28 19.11
N VAL A 146 12.48 -18.55 19.60
CA VAL A 146 11.26 -19.15 20.16
C VAL A 146 10.04 -18.99 19.25
N ASN A 147 10.06 -18.03 18.33
CA ASN A 147 8.98 -17.74 17.40
C ASN A 147 9.45 -17.80 15.93
N LYS A 148 9.23 -18.93 15.31
CA LYS A 148 9.59 -19.15 13.89
C LYS A 148 9.00 -18.11 12.95
N LYS A 149 7.78 -17.61 13.22
CA LYS A 149 7.13 -16.59 12.39
C LYS A 149 7.89 -15.24 12.42
N PHE A 150 8.47 -14.92 13.57
CA PHE A 150 9.31 -13.72 13.69
C PHE A 150 10.62 -13.90 12.90
N GLY A 151 11.25 -15.07 13.01
CA GLY A 151 12.42 -15.41 12.19
C GLY A 151 12.13 -15.34 10.68
N GLN A 152 11.01 -15.91 10.24
CA GLN A 152 10.57 -15.85 8.85
C GLN A 152 10.37 -14.41 8.34
N LYS A 153 9.83 -13.52 9.16
CA LYS A 153 9.69 -12.09 8.82
C LYS A 153 11.04 -11.42 8.57
N LEU A 154 12.01 -11.64 9.46
CA LEU A 154 13.34 -11.06 9.31
C LEU A 154 14.07 -11.64 8.09
N ASP A 155 13.93 -12.93 7.83
CA ASP A 155 14.52 -13.61 6.65
C ASP A 155 13.88 -13.11 5.34
N PHE A 156 12.54 -12.92 5.33
CA PHE A 156 11.82 -12.29 4.21
C PHE A 156 12.41 -10.92 3.88
N LEU A 157 12.55 -10.05 4.87
CA LEU A 157 13.13 -8.71 4.70
C LEU A 157 14.57 -8.77 4.22
N GLY A 158 15.38 -9.69 4.76
CA GLY A 158 16.76 -9.87 4.31
C GLY A 158 16.88 -10.32 2.85
N ARG A 159 15.94 -11.17 2.36
CA ARG A 159 15.88 -11.56 0.95
C ARG A 159 15.36 -10.42 0.08
N MET A 160 14.36 -9.69 0.55
CA MET A 160 13.84 -8.48 -0.12
C MET A 160 14.92 -7.40 -0.25
N THR A 161 15.79 -7.26 0.76
CA THR A 161 16.96 -6.36 0.73
C THR A 161 17.92 -6.72 -0.41
N ARG A 162 18.32 -7.99 -0.51
CA ARG A 162 19.21 -8.45 -1.60
C ARG A 162 18.58 -8.30 -2.99
N TRP A 163 17.26 -8.52 -3.09
CA TRP A 163 16.54 -8.26 -4.34
C TRP A 163 16.56 -6.77 -4.70
N ALA A 164 16.37 -5.87 -3.73
CA ALA A 164 16.37 -4.43 -3.97
C ALA A 164 17.71 -3.91 -4.52
N GLU A 165 18.83 -4.55 -4.16
CA GLU A 165 20.17 -4.24 -4.71
C GLU A 165 20.30 -4.53 -6.21
N THR A 166 19.40 -5.35 -6.77
CA THR A 166 19.41 -5.74 -8.20
C THR A 166 18.52 -4.88 -9.09
N LEU A 167 17.76 -3.95 -8.50
CA LEU A 167 16.84 -3.11 -9.24
C LEU A 167 17.58 -2.02 -10.02
N ASP A 168 17.27 -1.91 -11.30
CA ASP A 168 17.87 -0.96 -12.24
C ASP A 168 16.84 -0.05 -12.95
N ARG A 169 15.56 -0.16 -12.57
CA ARG A 169 14.44 0.60 -13.14
C ARG A 169 13.71 1.42 -12.10
N PRO A 170 13.05 2.54 -12.48
CA PRO A 170 12.15 3.28 -11.61
C PRO A 170 11.09 2.35 -11.01
N THR A 171 11.09 2.21 -9.69
CA THR A 171 10.27 1.24 -8.98
C THR A 171 9.53 1.89 -7.83
N LEU A 172 8.23 1.60 -7.72
CA LEU A 172 7.39 1.90 -6.56
C LEU A 172 7.07 0.59 -5.85
N ILE A 173 7.51 0.44 -4.60
CA ILE A 173 7.10 -0.67 -3.75
C ILE A 173 6.05 -0.20 -2.76
N VAL A 174 4.94 -0.96 -2.70
CA VAL A 174 3.79 -0.62 -1.86
C VAL A 174 3.28 -1.84 -1.13
N GLY A 175 2.60 -1.63 -0.03
CA GLY A 175 1.88 -2.67 0.67
C GLY A 175 1.99 -2.61 2.18
N ASP A 176 1.56 -3.69 2.80
CA ASP A 176 1.66 -3.88 4.24
C ASP A 176 3.04 -4.47 4.59
N PHE A 177 3.89 -3.62 5.15
CA PHE A 177 5.23 -4.03 5.60
C PHE A 177 5.21 -4.61 7.02
N ASN A 178 4.09 -4.49 7.73
CA ASN A 178 3.94 -4.94 9.11
C ASN A 178 5.00 -4.36 10.07
N ILE A 179 5.63 -3.24 9.73
CA ILE A 179 6.64 -2.54 10.53
C ILE A 179 6.37 -1.04 10.55
N ALA A 180 6.38 -0.46 11.74
CA ALA A 180 6.30 0.97 11.99
C ALA A 180 7.71 1.47 12.38
N PRO A 181 8.48 2.12 11.47
CA PRO A 181 9.90 2.38 11.70
C PRO A 181 10.20 3.56 12.63
N LEU A 182 9.32 4.57 12.71
CA LEU A 182 9.59 5.80 13.48
C LEU A 182 8.77 5.85 14.77
N GLU A 183 9.22 6.66 15.73
CA GLU A 183 8.49 6.89 16.97
C GLU A 183 7.09 7.46 16.74
N SER A 184 6.93 8.32 15.73
CA SER A 184 5.65 8.89 15.33
C SER A 184 4.79 7.96 14.46
N ASP A 185 5.28 6.78 14.12
CA ASP A 185 4.53 5.74 13.40
C ASP A 185 3.68 4.87 14.33
N VAL A 186 3.77 5.10 15.63
CA VAL A 186 3.06 4.33 16.65
C VAL A 186 2.49 5.24 17.73
N TRP A 187 1.34 4.84 18.29
CA TRP A 187 0.67 5.59 19.36
C TRP A 187 1.51 5.72 20.65
N SER A 188 2.49 4.83 20.88
CA SER A 188 3.41 4.90 22.03
C SER A 188 4.69 4.14 21.74
N HIS A 189 5.74 4.84 21.36
CA HIS A 189 7.07 4.27 21.15
C HIS A 189 7.54 3.42 22.34
N LYS A 190 7.50 3.99 23.55
CA LYS A 190 7.96 3.32 24.79
C LYS A 190 7.26 1.99 25.04
N GLN A 191 5.93 1.90 24.81
CA GLN A 191 5.18 0.68 25.06
C GLN A 191 5.37 -0.36 23.97
N LEU A 192 5.69 0.07 22.73
CA LEU A 192 5.75 -0.81 21.57
C LEU A 192 7.17 -1.27 21.21
N LEU A 193 8.21 -0.80 21.88
CA LEU A 193 9.61 -1.24 21.68
C LEU A 193 9.83 -2.76 21.82
N LYS A 194 8.96 -3.46 22.53
CA LYS A 194 9.01 -4.92 22.72
C LYS A 194 7.84 -5.64 22.06
N VAL A 195 7.12 -4.97 21.18
CA VAL A 195 5.95 -5.51 20.50
C VAL A 195 6.26 -5.65 19.02
N VAL A 196 5.97 -6.82 18.45
CA VAL A 196 6.12 -7.09 17.01
C VAL A 196 5.49 -5.96 16.21
N SER A 197 6.15 -5.54 15.16
CA SER A 197 5.94 -4.40 14.27
C SER A 197 6.68 -3.11 14.66
N HIS A 198 7.32 -3.01 15.85
CA HIS A 198 8.05 -1.80 16.24
C HIS A 198 9.31 -2.12 17.06
N THR A 199 9.81 -3.34 17.01
CA THR A 199 11.03 -3.71 17.72
C THR A 199 12.28 -3.13 17.05
N PRO A 200 13.36 -2.84 17.82
CA PRO A 200 14.60 -2.32 17.24
C PRO A 200 15.15 -3.17 16.09
N VAL A 201 15.08 -4.50 16.20
CA VAL A 201 15.59 -5.40 15.16
C VAL A 201 14.76 -5.34 13.88
N GLU A 202 13.43 -5.17 13.97
CA GLU A 202 12.56 -4.97 12.81
C GLU A 202 12.85 -3.64 12.12
N VAL A 203 12.96 -2.57 12.92
CA VAL A 203 13.28 -1.21 12.43
C VAL A 203 14.65 -1.18 11.75
N GLU A 204 15.66 -1.79 12.35
CA GLU A 204 17.00 -1.91 11.76
C GLU A 204 16.97 -2.70 10.45
N THR A 205 16.25 -3.83 10.43
CA THR A 205 16.15 -4.68 9.24
C THR A 205 15.43 -3.96 8.09
N LEU A 206 14.36 -3.22 8.40
CA LEU A 206 13.67 -2.38 7.41
C LEU A 206 14.56 -1.21 6.95
N GLY A 207 15.37 -0.64 7.84
CA GLY A 207 16.38 0.38 7.50
C GLY A 207 17.39 -0.14 6.47
N LYS A 208 17.89 -1.36 6.64
CA LYS A 208 18.79 -2.02 5.66
C LYS A 208 18.12 -2.18 4.30
N PHE A 209 16.85 -2.55 4.28
CA PHE A 209 16.08 -2.61 3.03
C PHE A 209 15.94 -1.24 2.37
N ARG A 210 15.65 -0.19 3.14
CA ARG A 210 15.58 1.18 2.62
C ARG A 210 16.89 1.60 1.99
N ASP A 211 18.00 1.36 2.68
CA ASP A 211 19.32 1.83 2.26
C ASP A 211 19.86 1.04 1.05
N ALA A 212 19.43 -0.22 0.86
CA ALA A 212 19.88 -1.10 -0.22
C ALA A 212 19.57 -0.57 -1.64
N HIS A 213 18.51 0.21 -1.80
CA HIS A 213 18.14 0.84 -3.09
C HIS A 213 18.00 2.36 -2.97
N GLY A 214 18.23 2.92 -1.77
CA GLY A 214 18.00 4.35 -1.52
C GLY A 214 16.51 4.72 -1.57
N TRP A 215 15.64 3.81 -1.13
CA TRP A 215 14.19 4.03 -1.14
C TRP A 215 13.80 5.32 -0.44
N VAL A 216 12.96 6.10 -1.09
CA VAL A 216 12.32 7.31 -0.55
C VAL A 216 10.93 6.94 -0.04
N ASP A 217 10.67 7.19 1.23
CA ASP A 217 9.37 7.00 1.88
C ASP A 217 8.43 8.15 1.51
N ILE A 218 7.61 7.96 0.48
CA ILE A 218 6.71 9.00 -0.04
C ILE A 218 5.77 9.53 1.04
N GLY A 219 5.26 8.65 1.89
CA GLY A 219 4.39 9.08 2.99
C GLY A 219 5.09 10.05 3.93
N ARG A 220 6.38 9.85 4.21
CA ARG A 220 7.16 10.73 5.09
C ARG A 220 7.69 11.99 4.41
N GLU A 221 7.80 12.01 3.09
CA GLU A 221 8.01 13.26 2.35
C GLU A 221 6.82 14.21 2.50
N HIS A 222 5.58 13.67 2.54
CA HIS A 222 4.35 14.46 2.64
C HIS A 222 3.87 14.71 4.09
N VAL A 223 4.17 13.79 5.00
CA VAL A 223 3.89 13.90 6.44
C VAL A 223 5.19 13.72 7.21
N PRO A 224 6.06 14.75 7.27
CA PRO A 224 7.36 14.66 7.92
C PRO A 224 7.25 14.28 9.40
N HIS A 225 8.25 13.53 9.89
CA HIS A 225 8.39 13.29 11.32
C HIS A 225 8.54 14.63 12.08
N PRO A 226 7.88 14.85 13.23
CA PRO A 226 7.11 13.88 14.03
C PRO A 226 5.60 13.85 13.74
N GLY A 227 5.15 14.27 12.57
CA GLY A 227 3.73 14.23 12.19
C GLY A 227 3.12 12.84 12.39
N ARG A 228 1.92 12.81 13.00
CA ARG A 228 1.15 11.57 13.16
C ARG A 228 0.78 11.02 11.78
N TYR A 229 1.03 9.73 11.58
CA TYR A 229 0.70 9.02 10.36
C TYR A 229 0.43 7.56 10.69
N TYR A 230 -0.84 7.13 10.70
CA TYR A 230 -1.24 5.75 10.94
C TYR A 230 -2.02 5.21 9.75
N SER A 231 -1.90 3.90 9.53
CA SER A 231 -2.62 3.17 8.48
C SER A 231 -3.40 1.98 9.03
N TRP A 232 -3.21 1.65 10.30
CA TRP A 232 -3.80 0.48 10.94
C TRP A 232 -4.25 0.75 12.37
N TRP A 233 -5.43 0.19 12.75
CA TRP A 233 -5.96 0.19 14.12
C TRP A 233 -6.58 -1.16 14.43
N SER A 234 -6.14 -1.80 15.52
CA SER A 234 -6.61 -3.12 15.94
C SER A 234 -8.13 -3.15 16.14
N TYR A 235 -8.78 -4.21 15.63
CA TYR A 235 -10.19 -4.50 15.97
C TYR A 235 -10.43 -4.74 17.47
N ARG A 236 -9.39 -5.14 18.21
CA ARG A 236 -9.46 -5.36 19.66
C ARG A 236 -9.49 -4.07 20.47
N ASN A 237 -9.32 -2.93 19.83
CA ASN A 237 -9.36 -1.62 20.46
C ASN A 237 -10.70 -0.93 20.10
N PRO A 238 -11.75 -1.10 20.94
CA PRO A 238 -13.00 -0.38 20.72
C PRO A 238 -12.77 1.13 20.87
N GLY A 239 -13.49 1.94 20.07
CA GLY A 239 -13.29 3.38 20.07
C GLY A 239 -11.94 3.76 19.43
N TRP A 240 -11.65 3.21 18.26
CA TRP A 240 -10.40 3.47 17.56
C TRP A 240 -10.17 4.97 17.29
N GLN A 241 -11.24 5.74 17.10
CA GLN A 241 -11.17 7.20 16.88
C GLN A 241 -10.78 7.94 18.17
N GLU A 242 -11.43 7.61 19.30
CA GLU A 242 -11.20 8.29 20.56
C GLU A 242 -9.85 7.91 21.19
N ASN A 243 -9.46 6.64 21.08
CA ASN A 243 -8.22 6.14 21.67
C ASN A 243 -7.01 6.36 20.77
N ASP A 244 -7.21 6.45 19.48
CA ASP A 244 -6.22 6.62 18.40
C ASP A 244 -4.94 5.78 18.56
N LYS A 245 -5.09 4.51 19.00
CA LYS A 245 -3.97 3.58 19.17
C LYS A 245 -3.59 2.93 17.84
N GLY A 246 -3.24 3.76 16.88
CA GLY A 246 -2.85 3.34 15.55
C GLY A 246 -1.35 3.05 15.39
N ARG A 247 -1.01 2.45 14.25
CA ARG A 247 0.35 2.23 13.76
C ARG A 247 0.41 2.48 12.26
N ARG A 248 1.57 2.89 11.76
CA ARG A 248 1.83 2.92 10.33
C ARG A 248 2.47 1.60 9.91
N LEU A 249 1.71 0.72 9.31
CA LEU A 249 2.16 -0.60 8.84
C LEU A 249 2.25 -0.68 7.31
N ASP A 250 1.47 0.17 6.63
CA ASP A 250 1.41 0.24 5.18
C ASP A 250 2.31 1.35 4.67
N HIS A 251 3.03 1.07 3.59
CA HIS A 251 4.05 1.96 3.06
C HIS A 251 3.94 2.09 1.54
N MET A 252 4.43 3.23 1.04
CA MET A 252 4.64 3.51 -0.38
C MET A 252 6.02 4.13 -0.53
N TRP A 253 7.00 3.33 -0.99
CA TRP A 253 8.38 3.75 -1.17
C TRP A 253 8.77 3.71 -2.64
N ALA A 254 9.44 4.74 -3.11
CA ALA A 254 9.86 4.85 -4.50
C ALA A 254 11.38 4.92 -4.63
N SER A 255 11.89 4.48 -5.77
CA SER A 255 13.26 4.78 -6.18
C SER A 255 13.48 6.30 -6.25
N PRO A 256 14.71 6.82 -6.04
CA PRO A 256 14.95 8.26 -5.88
C PRO A 256 14.42 9.13 -7.03
N ASP A 257 14.54 8.67 -8.28
CA ASP A 257 14.08 9.45 -9.43
C ASP A 257 12.57 9.43 -9.59
N LEU A 258 11.92 8.32 -9.27
CA LEU A 258 10.46 8.23 -9.28
C LEU A 258 9.85 9.05 -8.13
N ALA A 259 10.50 9.09 -6.97
CA ALA A 259 10.04 9.88 -5.82
C ALA A 259 9.93 11.37 -6.13
N LYS A 260 10.81 11.92 -6.96
CA LYS A 260 10.76 13.33 -7.40
C LYS A 260 9.51 13.67 -8.21
N GLN A 261 8.83 12.68 -8.75
CA GLN A 261 7.62 12.81 -9.55
C GLN A 261 6.34 12.64 -8.71
N ALA A 262 6.46 12.30 -7.42
CA ALA A 262 5.33 12.24 -6.51
C ALA A 262 4.82 13.65 -6.18
N THR A 263 3.57 13.92 -6.53
CA THR A 263 2.95 15.24 -6.39
C THR A 263 1.94 15.32 -5.26
N GLY A 264 1.48 14.17 -4.76
CA GLY A 264 0.51 14.10 -3.67
C GLY A 264 0.51 12.74 -2.98
N HIS A 265 0.22 12.76 -1.69
CA HIS A 265 0.03 11.55 -0.89
C HIS A 265 -1.07 11.76 0.14
N ARG A 266 -1.94 10.77 0.33
CA ARG A 266 -3.03 10.84 1.30
C ARG A 266 -3.34 9.49 1.93
N VAL A 267 -3.79 9.53 3.17
CA VAL A 267 -4.30 8.42 3.94
C VAL A 267 -5.82 8.57 4.03
N LEU A 268 -6.59 7.56 3.65
CA LEU A 268 -8.04 7.59 3.74
C LEU A 268 -8.50 7.02 5.09
N GLU A 269 -8.23 7.74 6.18
CA GLU A 269 -8.56 7.31 7.55
C GLU A 269 -10.05 7.00 7.73
N ASP A 270 -10.93 7.73 7.05
CA ASP A 270 -12.39 7.54 7.11
C ASP A 270 -12.81 6.11 6.71
N ALA A 271 -12.01 5.42 5.90
CA ALA A 271 -12.26 4.04 5.50
C ALA A 271 -12.31 3.08 6.70
N ARG A 272 -11.62 3.41 7.83
CA ARG A 272 -11.68 2.64 9.06
C ARG A 272 -13.04 2.71 9.75
N GLY A 273 -13.84 3.73 9.45
CA GLY A 273 -15.21 3.93 9.93
C GLY A 273 -16.31 3.36 9.01
N TRP A 274 -15.97 2.77 7.87
CA TRP A 274 -16.98 2.19 6.95
C TRP A 274 -17.61 0.93 7.55
N THR A 275 -18.72 0.47 6.95
CA THR A 275 -19.40 -0.75 7.41
C THR A 275 -18.55 -1.99 7.20
N GLN A 276 -18.27 -2.76 8.24
CA GLN A 276 -17.37 -3.93 8.21
C GLN A 276 -15.97 -3.63 7.64
N PRO A 277 -15.28 -2.60 8.16
CA PRO A 277 -14.06 -2.09 7.54
C PRO A 277 -12.91 -3.11 7.63
N SER A 278 -11.85 -2.89 6.86
CA SER A 278 -10.54 -3.43 7.20
C SER A 278 -9.99 -2.74 8.44
N ASP A 279 -9.08 -3.38 9.16
CA ASP A 279 -8.28 -2.76 10.22
C ASP A 279 -7.18 -1.85 9.66
N HIS A 280 -6.90 -1.95 8.36
CA HIS A 280 -6.08 -1.02 7.58
C HIS A 280 -6.92 -0.04 6.77
N VAL A 281 -6.32 1.09 6.42
CA VAL A 281 -6.92 2.11 5.54
C VAL A 281 -6.11 2.28 4.27
N PRO A 282 -6.73 2.70 3.14
CA PRO A 282 -6.02 2.93 1.90
C PRO A 282 -5.02 4.08 1.99
N LEU A 283 -3.86 3.90 1.36
CA LEU A 283 -2.92 4.97 1.02
C LEU A 283 -2.99 5.24 -0.49
N ILE A 284 -2.89 6.48 -0.91
CA ILE A 284 -2.89 6.86 -2.32
C ILE A 284 -1.78 7.87 -2.57
N THR A 285 -0.97 7.61 -3.60
CA THR A 285 0.05 8.53 -4.10
C THR A 285 -0.23 8.89 -5.55
N GLU A 286 -0.02 10.14 -5.90
CA GLU A 286 -0.15 10.69 -7.25
C GLU A 286 1.23 11.04 -7.80
N PHE A 287 1.46 10.71 -9.07
CA PHE A 287 2.72 10.95 -9.79
C PHE A 287 2.43 11.74 -11.07
N ASP A 288 3.31 12.66 -11.43
CA ASP A 288 3.35 13.33 -12.73
C ASP A 288 4.44 12.66 -13.60
N LEU A 289 4.01 11.75 -14.52
CA LEU A 289 4.86 10.83 -15.29
C LEU A 289 4.80 11.08 -16.80
#